data_8a3496ff1657fe201fac163b8aa9c3c4
#
_entry.id   8a3496ff1657fe201fac163b8aa9c3c4
#
_cell.length_a   1.000
_cell.length_b   1.000
_cell.length_c   1.000
_cell.angle_alpha   90.00
_cell.angle_beta   90.00
_cell.angle_gamma   90.00
#
_symmetry.space_group_name_H-M   'P 1'
#
loop_
_entity.id
_entity.type
_entity.pdbx_description
1 polymer ?
#
loop_
_entity_poly.entity_id
_entity_poly.type
_entity_poly.pdbx_seq_one_letter_code
_entity_poly.pdbx_strand_id
1 'polypeptide(L)'
;MLSDLAMRNTDNGNTYLDNIRIKNENFIGASFVSLGAVRGLGNVSTIPTSGWADQVAVEPGYGYVAYSNNQFYRIYVVDNIVSTSGGVIGADIKYQKPFKGSDEAISIDEKSLTFGNSGGSQSLVFNNKNIVLFDATSDQSWCKVSKSSTYDNYFLYNAVTINVDPSSSTSEETATVTLTTVYNKTTSIKVTRTGASPTIELSENEHEITPSEQTFKVGISSNLEMSNLKVEGANSWLTAKIVDGSSSMKAKASKIKFIGNKVRNQASDNYNSANSYYLEITAKSNYNPSDRQATLNVKSSDNKVSKSLVVKQQHATLSTSQSNSELVVTAKEQSKDFSFTTNMTQTDLQVTSSESWLTIKNFTNKIVTFSVSANDTGKDRKAEIVIKPKDGSLKLTISVTQSASKMSLSKENLYFDKNNGNQTITVTEDLNKWEVESSSATWCTYSTNGNALTIRVTATSQDRQATIKFKNRSETIKVYQSKYAVGDTYNEKGVTGTVGYMQDGLNYIYKDVGYAVWSTENVATGATDQNDGRNNVAVIKKIANWKDLYPAFALCDALNTNGVTGWYLPAYNETFAPKNYTAWSSTEYSQNLVYFKGSFSSYSYPHCLNKNQNLVVYAVHRF
;
A
#
# COMPACT_ATOMS: atom_id res chain seq x y z
N MET A 1 43.26 -49.66 -86.30
CA MET A 1 43.75 -50.02 -84.93
C MET A 1 44.72 -48.97 -84.54
N LEU A 2 44.36 -48.01 -83.73
CA LEU A 2 45.26 -47.03 -83.22
C LEU A 2 46.09 -47.79 -82.18
N SER A 3 47.40 -47.97 -82.48
CA SER A 3 48.38 -48.51 -81.57
C SER A 3 48.41 -47.72 -80.27
N ASP A 4 48.53 -48.45 -79.18
CA ASP A 4 48.70 -47.85 -77.84
C ASP A 4 49.87 -46.86 -77.90
N LEU A 5 49.62 -45.64 -77.56
CA LEU A 5 50.54 -44.59 -77.61
C LEU A 5 51.66 -44.80 -76.54
N ALA A 6 52.88 -44.62 -76.95
CA ALA A 6 54.04 -44.86 -76.08
C ALA A 6 54.14 -43.83 -74.94
N MET A 7 54.23 -44.30 -73.74
CA MET A 7 54.71 -43.54 -72.61
C MET A 7 56.27 -43.70 -72.54
N ARG A 8 56.95 -42.57 -72.55
CA ARG A 8 58.42 -42.60 -72.46
C ARG A 8 58.86 -42.04 -71.10
N ASN A 9 59.52 -42.82 -70.37
CA ASN A 9 60.23 -42.33 -69.17
C ASN A 9 61.42 -41.54 -69.58
N THR A 10 61.53 -40.27 -69.18
CA THR A 10 62.62 -39.40 -69.51
C THR A 10 63.98 -39.89 -69.01
N ASP A 11 63.98 -40.73 -67.99
CA ASP A 11 65.20 -41.23 -67.36
C ASP A 11 65.64 -42.59 -67.95
N ASN A 12 64.72 -43.45 -68.49
CA ASN A 12 65.11 -44.84 -68.86
C ASN A 12 64.44 -45.29 -70.22
N GLY A 13 63.94 -44.44 -71.08
CA GLY A 13 63.32 -44.80 -72.35
C GLY A 13 61.89 -45.27 -72.25
N ASN A 14 61.36 -46.01 -73.25
CA ASN A 14 59.98 -46.47 -73.29
C ASN A 14 59.66 -47.33 -72.06
N THR A 15 58.51 -47.01 -71.41
CA THR A 15 58.04 -47.76 -70.23
C THR A 15 56.57 -48.07 -70.34
N TYR A 16 56.17 -49.17 -69.70
CA TYR A 16 54.81 -49.61 -69.58
C TYR A 16 54.46 -49.54 -68.09
N LEU A 17 53.36 -48.81 -67.78
CA LEU A 17 52.81 -48.71 -66.44
C LEU A 17 51.66 -49.68 -66.26
N ASP A 18 51.92 -50.96 -66.34
CA ASP A 18 50.93 -52.02 -66.30
C ASP A 18 49.78 -51.77 -67.28
N ASN A 19 48.56 -51.55 -66.83
CA ASN A 19 47.38 -51.24 -67.65
C ASN A 19 47.23 -49.74 -67.99
N ILE A 20 48.07 -48.87 -67.48
CA ILE A 20 47.92 -47.43 -67.71
C ILE A 20 48.42 -47.10 -69.13
N ARG A 21 47.57 -46.43 -69.90
CA ARG A 21 47.83 -46.04 -71.30
C ARG A 21 47.31 -44.63 -71.58
N ILE A 22 47.80 -44.08 -72.65
CA ILE A 22 47.27 -42.81 -73.17
C ILE A 22 46.42 -43.11 -74.43
N LYS A 23 45.17 -42.69 -74.45
CA LYS A 23 44.32 -42.82 -75.57
C LYS A 23 43.43 -41.55 -75.70
N ASN A 24 43.39 -40.97 -76.90
CA ASN A 24 42.64 -39.72 -77.13
C ASN A 24 43.03 -38.64 -76.10
N GLU A 25 44.32 -38.46 -75.90
CA GLU A 25 44.87 -37.45 -74.97
C GLU A 25 44.50 -37.63 -73.50
N ASN A 26 44.00 -38.81 -73.14
CA ASN A 26 43.64 -39.14 -71.75
C ASN A 26 44.46 -40.34 -71.25
N PHE A 27 44.81 -40.32 -69.94
CA PHE A 27 45.17 -41.54 -69.22
C PHE A 27 43.98 -42.45 -69.10
N ILE A 28 44.12 -43.75 -69.46
CA ILE A 28 43.12 -44.80 -69.32
C ILE A 28 43.74 -46.09 -68.76
N GLY A 29 42.86 -47.06 -68.38
CA GLY A 29 43.25 -48.38 -67.92
C GLY A 29 43.58 -48.51 -66.44
N ALA A 30 43.23 -47.47 -65.66
CA ALA A 30 43.35 -47.41 -64.23
C ALA A 30 42.31 -46.41 -63.72
N SER A 31 42.13 -46.29 -62.43
CA SER A 31 41.45 -45.14 -61.83
C SER A 31 42.49 -44.04 -61.57
N PHE A 32 42.15 -42.83 -61.98
CA PHE A 32 43.05 -41.69 -61.93
C PHE A 32 42.47 -40.51 -61.15
N VAL A 33 43.40 -39.73 -60.57
CA VAL A 33 43.08 -38.39 -60.08
C VAL A 33 44.16 -37.42 -60.57
N SER A 34 43.72 -36.33 -61.18
CA SER A 34 44.60 -35.22 -61.52
C SER A 34 44.80 -34.31 -60.30
N LEU A 35 46.03 -33.99 -59.98
CA LEU A 35 46.37 -33.01 -58.96
C LEU A 35 46.56 -31.61 -59.52
N GLY A 36 46.32 -31.43 -60.82
CA GLY A 36 46.59 -30.19 -61.53
C GLY A 36 48.08 -29.94 -61.72
N ALA A 37 48.45 -28.73 -62.06
CA ALA A 37 49.81 -28.33 -62.30
C ALA A 37 50.68 -28.46 -61.05
N VAL A 38 51.79 -29.20 -61.20
CA VAL A 38 52.78 -29.40 -60.13
C VAL A 38 54.20 -29.17 -60.71
N ARG A 39 55.18 -28.97 -59.85
CA ARG A 39 56.54 -28.63 -60.27
C ARG A 39 57.45 -29.86 -60.54
N GLY A 40 56.88 -31.06 -60.43
CA GLY A 40 57.60 -32.30 -60.70
C GLY A 40 57.03 -33.52 -59.95
N LEU A 41 57.57 -34.71 -60.18
CA LEU A 41 57.12 -35.94 -59.58
C LEU A 41 57.10 -35.89 -58.05
N GLY A 42 58.03 -35.19 -57.43
CA GLY A 42 58.12 -35.04 -55.98
C GLY A 42 56.91 -34.35 -55.36
N ASN A 43 56.26 -33.52 -56.11
CA ASN A 43 55.03 -32.82 -55.66
C ASN A 43 53.74 -33.69 -55.79
N VAL A 44 53.79 -34.80 -56.44
CA VAL A 44 52.75 -35.83 -56.41
C VAL A 44 53.00 -36.65 -55.13
N SER A 45 52.65 -36.12 -54.00
CA SER A 45 52.97 -36.70 -52.69
C SER A 45 51.74 -37.20 -51.94
N THR A 46 50.58 -36.93 -52.44
CA THR A 46 49.30 -37.32 -51.80
C THR A 46 48.55 -38.35 -52.63
N ILE A 47 47.81 -39.27 -51.98
CA ILE A 47 46.83 -40.11 -52.59
C ILE A 47 45.49 -39.49 -52.28
N PRO A 48 44.81 -38.86 -53.26
CA PRO A 48 43.54 -38.21 -53.01
C PRO A 48 42.41 -39.19 -52.59
N THR A 49 41.52 -38.70 -51.76
CA THR A 49 40.40 -39.53 -51.26
C THR A 49 39.13 -39.41 -52.12
N SER A 50 39.14 -38.50 -53.08
CA SER A 50 37.97 -38.27 -53.99
C SER A 50 38.50 -37.72 -55.32
N GLY A 51 37.63 -37.60 -56.31
CA GLY A 51 37.97 -37.10 -57.64
C GLY A 51 38.51 -38.16 -58.59
N TRP A 52 38.38 -39.41 -58.22
CA TRP A 52 38.81 -40.54 -59.07
C TRP A 52 37.91 -40.70 -60.28
N ALA A 53 38.55 -40.88 -61.42
CA ALA A 53 37.87 -41.12 -62.71
C ALA A 53 38.63 -42.21 -63.48
N ASP A 54 37.91 -42.91 -64.36
CA ASP A 54 38.49 -43.98 -65.20
C ASP A 54 39.34 -43.41 -66.33
N GLN A 55 39.27 -42.11 -66.54
CA GLN A 55 40.13 -41.39 -67.48
C GLN A 55 40.35 -39.95 -67.04
N VAL A 56 41.50 -39.38 -67.30
CA VAL A 56 41.85 -37.96 -67.06
C VAL A 56 42.69 -37.44 -68.23
N ALA A 57 42.52 -36.14 -68.57
CA ALA A 57 43.32 -35.50 -69.60
C ALA A 57 44.82 -35.53 -69.21
N VAL A 58 45.66 -35.77 -70.20
CA VAL A 58 47.16 -35.76 -70.05
C VAL A 58 47.65 -34.34 -70.34
N GLU A 59 48.03 -33.64 -69.28
CA GLU A 59 48.47 -32.25 -69.36
C GLU A 59 49.96 -32.15 -68.98
N PRO A 60 50.83 -31.54 -69.79
CA PRO A 60 52.19 -31.24 -69.40
C PRO A 60 52.26 -30.37 -68.15
N GLY A 61 53.21 -30.75 -67.27
CA GLY A 61 53.34 -30.09 -65.97
C GLY A 61 52.36 -30.53 -64.89
N TYR A 62 51.45 -31.47 -65.17
CA TYR A 62 50.49 -31.98 -64.23
C TYR A 62 50.97 -33.24 -63.53
N GLY A 63 50.53 -33.38 -62.27
CA GLY A 63 50.72 -34.56 -61.45
C GLY A 63 49.47 -35.39 -61.39
N TYR A 64 49.59 -36.71 -61.40
CA TYR A 64 48.52 -37.65 -61.29
C TYR A 64 48.82 -38.74 -60.30
N VAL A 65 47.79 -39.21 -59.65
CA VAL A 65 47.85 -40.50 -58.96
C VAL A 65 46.94 -41.48 -59.70
N ALA A 66 47.47 -42.66 -59.99
CA ALA A 66 46.73 -43.73 -60.58
C ALA A 66 46.67 -44.93 -59.61
N TYR A 67 45.53 -45.65 -59.63
CA TYR A 67 45.41 -46.93 -58.90
C TYR A 67 45.09 -48.03 -59.88
N SER A 68 45.99 -49.00 -59.96
CA SER A 68 45.87 -50.15 -60.79
C SER A 68 46.57 -51.35 -60.14
N ASN A 69 46.10 -52.56 -60.36
CA ASN A 69 46.70 -53.81 -59.84
C ASN A 69 47.01 -53.77 -58.33
N ASN A 70 46.04 -53.21 -57.54
CA ASN A 70 46.13 -53.06 -56.09
C ASN A 70 47.31 -52.20 -55.59
N GLN A 71 47.81 -51.32 -56.43
CA GLN A 71 48.87 -50.40 -56.03
C GLN A 71 48.65 -48.99 -56.59
N PHE A 72 49.16 -47.99 -55.90
CA PHE A 72 49.16 -46.62 -56.37
C PHE A 72 50.44 -46.34 -57.19
N TYR A 73 50.24 -45.51 -58.19
CA TYR A 73 51.30 -44.92 -59.00
C TYR A 73 51.27 -43.43 -58.83
N ARG A 74 52.39 -42.77 -58.72
CA ARG A 74 52.44 -41.32 -58.97
C ARG A 74 53.12 -41.06 -60.29
N ILE A 75 52.50 -40.15 -61.07
CA ILE A 75 52.95 -39.81 -62.41
C ILE A 75 53.03 -38.29 -62.49
N TYR A 76 54.14 -37.82 -63.14
CA TYR A 76 54.28 -36.43 -63.51
C TYR A 76 54.53 -36.39 -65.00
N VAL A 77 53.72 -35.64 -65.75
CA VAL A 77 53.83 -35.45 -67.18
C VAL A 77 54.81 -34.33 -67.45
N VAL A 78 55.96 -34.67 -68.04
CA VAL A 78 57.02 -33.71 -68.34
C VAL A 78 56.64 -32.93 -69.61
N ASP A 79 56.25 -33.66 -70.68
CA ASP A 79 55.80 -33.04 -71.92
C ASP A 79 54.93 -34.03 -72.73
N ASN A 80 54.21 -33.56 -73.70
CA ASN A 80 53.40 -34.36 -74.61
C ASN A 80 54.26 -34.72 -75.87
N ILE A 81 54.22 -35.97 -76.29
CA ILE A 81 54.73 -36.39 -77.56
C ILE A 81 53.68 -36.17 -78.61
N VAL A 82 53.93 -35.23 -79.52
CA VAL A 82 53.00 -34.89 -80.58
C VAL A 82 53.42 -35.52 -81.92
N SER A 83 52.45 -35.91 -82.71
CA SER A 83 52.67 -36.37 -84.07
C SER A 83 52.99 -35.21 -85.03
N THR A 84 53.47 -35.55 -86.21
CA THR A 84 53.64 -34.57 -87.25
C THR A 84 52.39 -33.84 -87.71
N SER A 85 51.23 -34.35 -87.35
CA SER A 85 49.90 -33.74 -87.59
C SER A 85 49.38 -32.96 -86.40
N GLY A 86 50.16 -32.79 -85.33
CA GLY A 86 49.79 -31.99 -84.13
C GLY A 86 48.98 -32.70 -83.07
N GLY A 87 48.55 -33.98 -83.29
CA GLY A 87 47.84 -34.75 -82.26
C GLY A 87 48.79 -35.39 -81.23
N VAL A 88 48.39 -35.41 -79.96
CA VAL A 88 49.20 -36.06 -78.88
C VAL A 88 49.23 -37.56 -79.09
N ILE A 89 50.42 -38.10 -79.26
CA ILE A 89 50.66 -39.53 -79.52
C ILE A 89 51.40 -40.24 -78.38
N GLY A 90 51.71 -39.55 -77.32
CA GLY A 90 52.32 -40.07 -76.09
C GLY A 90 52.65 -38.95 -75.13
N ALA A 91 53.30 -39.31 -74.05
CA ALA A 91 53.77 -38.34 -73.09
C ALA A 91 55.14 -38.80 -72.49
N ASP A 92 56.00 -37.83 -72.30
CA ASP A 92 57.22 -38.00 -71.50
C ASP A 92 56.79 -37.83 -70.03
N ILE A 93 57.02 -38.88 -69.25
CA ILE A 93 56.63 -38.92 -67.88
C ILE A 93 57.74 -39.26 -66.93
N LYS A 94 57.66 -38.76 -65.73
CA LYS A 94 58.32 -39.32 -64.57
C LYS A 94 57.33 -40.07 -63.72
N TYR A 95 57.62 -41.22 -63.21
CA TYR A 95 56.76 -42.02 -62.38
C TYR A 95 57.41 -42.75 -61.28
N GLN A 96 56.63 -43.17 -60.27
CA GLN A 96 57.08 -44.10 -59.22
C GLN A 96 55.98 -45.15 -58.98
N LYS A 97 56.45 -46.43 -58.92
CA LYS A 97 55.61 -47.55 -58.48
C LYS A 97 56.43 -48.52 -57.61
N PRO A 98 55.79 -49.10 -56.58
CA PRO A 98 54.55 -48.63 -56.01
C PRO A 98 54.79 -47.27 -55.37
N PHE A 99 53.75 -46.43 -55.47
CA PHE A 99 53.69 -45.21 -54.68
C PHE A 99 53.03 -45.57 -53.33
N LYS A 100 53.85 -45.84 -52.36
CA LYS A 100 53.33 -46.35 -51.08
C LYS A 100 52.98 -45.24 -50.14
N GLY A 101 53.15 -43.99 -50.36
CA GLY A 101 53.13 -43.11 -49.24
C GLY A 101 53.75 -43.80 -48.01
N SER A 102 54.22 -43.19 -47.04
CA SER A 102 54.70 -43.89 -45.85
C SER A 102 53.50 -44.61 -45.17
N ASP A 103 53.67 -45.88 -44.79
CA ASP A 103 52.69 -46.64 -44.00
C ASP A 103 52.82 -46.37 -42.50
N GLU A 104 53.68 -45.42 -42.14
CA GLU A 104 53.86 -44.96 -40.80
C GLU A 104 52.69 -44.10 -40.35
N ALA A 105 52.45 -44.04 -39.07
CA ALA A 105 51.54 -43.08 -38.47
C ALA A 105 52.12 -41.66 -38.55
N ILE A 106 51.22 -40.67 -38.55
CA ILE A 106 51.62 -39.25 -38.49
C ILE A 106 52.39 -39.01 -37.20
N SER A 107 53.62 -38.54 -37.30
CA SER A 107 54.39 -38.10 -36.14
C SER A 107 54.10 -36.62 -35.86
N ILE A 108 53.66 -36.34 -34.68
CA ILE A 108 53.41 -35.00 -34.17
C ILE A 108 54.17 -34.79 -32.87
N ASP A 109 54.75 -33.61 -32.74
CA ASP A 109 55.50 -33.23 -31.55
C ASP A 109 54.55 -32.92 -30.38
N GLU A 110 53.48 -32.25 -30.65
CA GLU A 110 52.45 -31.91 -29.68
C GLU A 110 51.29 -32.94 -29.68
N LYS A 111 51.28 -33.83 -28.69
CA LYS A 111 50.19 -34.81 -28.48
C LYS A 111 49.06 -34.33 -27.62
N SER A 112 49.17 -33.13 -27.08
CA SER A 112 48.16 -32.51 -26.27
C SER A 112 48.08 -31.00 -26.50
N LEU A 113 46.88 -30.48 -26.64
CA LEU A 113 46.59 -29.05 -26.77
C LEU A 113 45.70 -28.65 -25.64
N THR A 114 45.97 -27.47 -25.06
CA THR A 114 45.12 -26.92 -24.03
C THR A 114 44.61 -25.53 -24.47
N PHE A 115 43.30 -25.37 -24.45
CA PHE A 115 42.62 -24.12 -24.72
C PHE A 115 41.99 -23.59 -23.44
N GLY A 116 41.89 -22.28 -23.31
CA GLY A 116 41.06 -21.66 -22.29
C GLY A 116 39.56 -21.91 -22.55
N ASN A 117 38.72 -21.57 -21.58
CA ASN A 117 37.26 -21.68 -21.70
C ASN A 117 36.69 -20.80 -22.83
N SER A 118 37.39 -19.79 -23.30
CA SER A 118 37.02 -18.99 -24.47
C SER A 118 37.17 -19.71 -25.80
N GLY A 119 37.71 -20.94 -25.78
CA GLY A 119 38.02 -21.65 -26.99
C GLY A 119 39.20 -21.05 -27.77
N GLY A 120 39.23 -21.29 -29.05
CA GLY A 120 40.30 -20.79 -29.94
C GLY A 120 40.56 -21.69 -31.12
N SER A 121 41.60 -21.36 -31.86
CA SER A 121 42.03 -22.12 -33.04
C SER A 121 43.53 -22.33 -33.01
N GLN A 122 43.99 -23.55 -33.31
CA GLN A 122 45.38 -23.87 -33.46
C GLN A 122 45.59 -24.77 -34.69
N SER A 123 46.58 -24.44 -35.52
CA SER A 123 46.94 -25.21 -36.68
C SER A 123 48.26 -25.98 -36.41
N LEU A 124 48.23 -27.25 -36.70
CA LEU A 124 49.37 -28.15 -36.63
C LEU A 124 49.82 -28.49 -38.05
N VAL A 125 51.10 -28.31 -38.36
CA VAL A 125 51.71 -28.62 -39.64
C VAL A 125 52.59 -29.84 -39.47
N PHE A 126 52.45 -30.85 -40.33
CA PHE A 126 53.20 -32.12 -40.25
C PHE A 126 54.35 -32.12 -41.23
N ASN A 127 55.53 -32.37 -40.74
CA ASN A 127 56.77 -32.40 -41.52
C ASN A 127 57.05 -33.75 -42.24
N ASN A 128 56.06 -34.63 -42.24
CA ASN A 128 56.24 -35.97 -42.82
C ASN A 128 56.00 -35.95 -44.34
N LYS A 129 57.09 -35.89 -45.09
CA LYS A 129 57.09 -35.62 -46.53
C LYS A 129 56.35 -36.63 -47.44
N ASN A 130 55.98 -37.77 -46.93
CA ASN A 130 55.30 -38.82 -47.73
C ASN A 130 54.07 -39.42 -47.07
N ILE A 131 53.61 -38.84 -46.02
CA ILE A 131 52.38 -39.28 -45.32
C ILE A 131 51.19 -38.54 -45.87
N VAL A 132 50.19 -39.28 -46.31
CA VAL A 132 48.94 -38.71 -46.79
C VAL A 132 47.90 -38.79 -45.69
N LEU A 133 47.50 -37.64 -45.22
CA LEU A 133 46.40 -37.49 -44.29
C LEU A 133 45.09 -37.78 -45.02
N PHE A 134 44.41 -38.86 -44.62
CA PHE A 134 43.12 -39.25 -45.19
C PHE A 134 41.95 -38.55 -44.50
N ASP A 135 41.95 -38.60 -43.18
CA ASP A 135 40.91 -38.01 -42.39
C ASP A 135 41.41 -37.44 -41.07
N ALA A 136 40.65 -36.47 -40.52
CA ALA A 136 40.88 -35.91 -39.22
C ALA A 136 39.53 -35.69 -38.54
N THR A 137 39.28 -36.41 -37.48
CA THR A 137 38.00 -36.38 -36.75
C THR A 137 38.17 -36.07 -35.29
N SER A 138 37.13 -35.54 -34.67
CA SER A 138 37.06 -35.36 -33.22
C SER A 138 35.89 -36.18 -32.66
N ASP A 139 36.05 -36.70 -31.47
CA ASP A 139 35.01 -37.40 -30.70
C ASP A 139 34.04 -36.45 -30.01
N GLN A 140 34.28 -35.13 -30.04
CA GLN A 140 33.46 -34.12 -29.41
C GLN A 140 33.04 -33.05 -30.42
N SER A 141 31.76 -32.69 -30.40
CA SER A 141 31.16 -31.70 -31.32
C SER A 141 31.71 -30.27 -31.12
N TRP A 142 32.17 -29.94 -29.95
CA TRP A 142 32.75 -28.63 -29.62
C TRP A 142 34.20 -28.48 -30.10
N CYS A 143 34.86 -29.58 -30.47
CA CYS A 143 36.19 -29.62 -31.02
C CYS A 143 36.11 -29.93 -32.53
N LYS A 144 36.09 -28.91 -33.35
CA LYS A 144 35.95 -29.04 -34.80
C LYS A 144 37.31 -29.12 -35.45
N VAL A 145 37.44 -30.01 -36.43
CA VAL A 145 38.71 -30.28 -37.11
C VAL A 145 38.57 -30.03 -38.59
N SER A 146 39.50 -29.33 -39.19
CA SER A 146 39.58 -29.14 -40.62
C SER A 146 40.98 -29.45 -41.13
N LYS A 147 41.02 -30.04 -42.35
CA LYS A 147 42.28 -30.36 -43.02
C LYS A 147 42.63 -29.29 -44.04
N SER A 148 43.91 -28.95 -44.15
CA SER A 148 44.43 -28.13 -45.24
C SER A 148 45.75 -28.68 -45.73
N SER A 149 46.12 -28.37 -46.95
CA SER A 149 47.41 -28.71 -47.50
C SER A 149 48.03 -27.47 -48.17
N THR A 150 49.31 -27.27 -47.93
CA THR A 150 50.02 -26.16 -48.48
C THR A 150 51.31 -26.67 -49.14
N TYR A 151 51.63 -26.16 -50.31
CA TYR A 151 52.86 -26.50 -51.04
C TYR A 151 53.91 -25.41 -50.75
N ASP A 152 55.11 -25.89 -50.31
CA ASP A 152 56.25 -25.04 -50.22
C ASP A 152 57.44 -25.77 -50.85
N ASN A 153 58.09 -25.16 -51.85
CA ASN A 153 59.34 -25.59 -52.52
C ASN A 153 59.41 -27.09 -52.80
N TYR A 154 58.45 -27.72 -53.42
CA TYR A 154 58.35 -29.11 -53.79
C TYR A 154 57.84 -30.11 -52.75
N PHE A 155 57.41 -29.62 -51.58
CA PHE A 155 56.87 -30.49 -50.56
C PHE A 155 55.42 -30.15 -50.24
N LEU A 156 54.60 -31.15 -50.05
CA LEU A 156 53.23 -31.01 -49.52
C LEU A 156 53.31 -31.09 -48.01
N TYR A 157 52.92 -30.00 -47.37
CA TYR A 157 52.69 -29.95 -45.94
C TYR A 157 51.21 -30.16 -45.66
N ASN A 158 50.87 -31.20 -44.93
CA ASN A 158 49.54 -31.34 -44.38
C ASN A 158 49.44 -30.54 -43.09
N ALA A 159 48.35 -29.83 -42.96
CA ALA A 159 48.00 -29.13 -41.76
C ALA A 159 46.60 -29.53 -41.30
N VAL A 160 46.43 -29.57 -40.01
CA VAL A 160 45.13 -29.74 -39.37
C VAL A 160 44.87 -28.54 -38.48
N THR A 161 43.75 -27.89 -38.70
CA THR A 161 43.30 -26.79 -37.83
C THR A 161 42.24 -27.33 -36.89
N ILE A 162 42.51 -27.19 -35.59
CA ILE A 162 41.62 -27.58 -34.51
C ILE A 162 40.98 -26.29 -34.00
N ASN A 163 39.64 -26.22 -34.10
CA ASN A 163 38.84 -25.12 -33.61
C ASN A 163 38.03 -25.60 -32.42
N VAL A 164 38.22 -24.96 -31.29
CA VAL A 164 37.55 -25.27 -30.03
C VAL A 164 36.50 -24.19 -29.76
N ASP A 165 35.25 -24.60 -29.68
CA ASP A 165 34.14 -23.71 -29.34
C ASP A 165 34.31 -23.28 -27.86
N PRO A 166 33.86 -22.06 -27.49
CA PRO A 166 33.88 -21.62 -26.09
C PRO A 166 32.93 -22.44 -25.21
N SER A 167 33.21 -22.46 -23.90
CA SER A 167 32.37 -23.13 -22.89
C SER A 167 32.13 -22.25 -21.68
N SER A 168 30.89 -22.31 -21.18
CA SER A 168 30.53 -21.77 -19.88
C SER A 168 30.64 -22.81 -18.76
N SER A 169 30.90 -24.09 -19.08
CA SER A 169 31.12 -25.14 -18.08
C SER A 169 32.27 -24.78 -17.17
N THR A 170 32.09 -25.02 -15.88
CA THR A 170 33.16 -24.85 -14.90
C THR A 170 34.07 -26.06 -14.80
N SER A 171 33.73 -27.15 -15.42
CA SER A 171 34.54 -28.38 -15.48
C SER A 171 35.44 -28.37 -16.70
N GLU A 172 36.62 -28.95 -16.55
CA GLU A 172 37.49 -29.26 -17.68
C GLU A 172 36.83 -30.30 -18.57
N GLU A 173 36.96 -30.11 -19.89
CA GLU A 173 36.44 -31.02 -20.91
C GLU A 173 37.55 -31.45 -21.82
N THR A 174 37.50 -32.69 -22.28
CA THR A 174 38.53 -33.27 -23.16
C THR A 174 37.91 -33.83 -24.43
N ALA A 175 38.61 -33.69 -25.52
CA ALA A 175 38.32 -34.29 -26.80
C ALA A 175 39.55 -35.06 -27.30
N THR A 176 39.31 -36.08 -28.13
CA THR A 176 40.35 -36.79 -28.85
C THR A 176 40.19 -36.47 -30.33
N VAL A 177 41.17 -35.82 -30.89
CA VAL A 177 41.32 -35.63 -32.33
C VAL A 177 42.13 -36.80 -32.89
N THR A 178 41.55 -37.53 -33.80
CA THR A 178 42.18 -38.69 -34.47
C THR A 178 42.54 -38.32 -35.90
N LEU A 179 43.80 -38.43 -36.21
CA LEU A 179 44.35 -38.26 -37.56
C LEU A 179 44.54 -39.63 -38.16
N THR A 180 43.95 -39.88 -39.33
CA THR A 180 44.00 -41.16 -40.00
C THR A 180 44.68 -41.01 -41.36
N THR A 181 45.69 -41.83 -41.62
CA THR A 181 46.36 -41.88 -42.93
C THR A 181 45.57 -42.73 -43.91
N VAL A 182 45.88 -42.65 -45.20
CA VAL A 182 45.28 -43.50 -46.24
C VAL A 182 45.52 -45.01 -46.01
N TYR A 183 46.46 -45.36 -45.14
CA TYR A 183 46.74 -46.73 -44.72
C TYR A 183 46.14 -47.12 -43.39
N ASN A 184 45.13 -46.35 -42.93
CA ASN A 184 44.43 -46.55 -41.65
C ASN A 184 45.35 -46.53 -40.41
N LYS A 185 46.52 -45.88 -40.50
CA LYS A 185 47.34 -45.62 -39.34
C LYS A 185 46.81 -44.38 -38.65
N THR A 186 46.67 -44.44 -37.34
CA THR A 186 46.08 -43.36 -36.55
C THR A 186 47.10 -42.73 -35.59
N THR A 187 46.96 -41.43 -35.40
CA THR A 187 47.64 -40.66 -34.34
C THR A 187 46.59 -39.80 -33.65
N SER A 188 46.60 -39.80 -32.34
CA SER A 188 45.68 -39.04 -31.54
C SER A 188 46.30 -37.82 -30.88
N ILE A 189 45.54 -36.74 -30.84
CA ILE A 189 45.84 -35.51 -30.12
C ILE A 189 44.80 -35.35 -29.04
N LYS A 190 45.22 -35.24 -27.80
CA LYS A 190 44.31 -34.87 -26.70
C LYS A 190 44.10 -33.36 -26.73
N VAL A 191 42.87 -32.94 -26.84
CA VAL A 191 42.46 -31.52 -26.75
C VAL A 191 41.75 -31.33 -25.44
N THR A 192 42.27 -30.42 -24.63
CA THR A 192 41.68 -30.05 -23.35
C THR A 192 41.13 -28.62 -23.44
N ARG A 193 39.89 -28.40 -22.98
CA ARG A 193 39.33 -27.10 -22.76
C ARG A 193 39.14 -26.87 -21.27
N THR A 194 39.82 -25.86 -20.70
CA THR A 194 39.75 -25.58 -19.26
C THR A 194 38.33 -25.08 -18.89
N GLY A 195 37.92 -25.38 -17.68
CA GLY A 195 36.65 -24.88 -17.16
C GLY A 195 36.63 -23.35 -17.01
N ALA A 196 35.49 -22.76 -17.20
CA ALA A 196 35.24 -21.35 -16.92
C ALA A 196 35.35 -21.08 -15.41
N SER A 197 35.76 -19.89 -15.02
CA SER A 197 35.68 -19.47 -13.63
C SER A 197 34.18 -19.47 -13.20
N PRO A 198 33.85 -19.99 -12.00
CA PRO A 198 32.51 -19.97 -11.50
C PRO A 198 32.02 -18.54 -11.34
N THR A 199 30.77 -18.27 -11.74
CA THR A 199 30.13 -16.95 -11.65
C THR A 199 28.79 -17.07 -10.95
N ILE A 200 28.47 -16.09 -10.13
CA ILE A 200 27.16 -15.90 -9.52
C ILE A 200 26.84 -14.41 -9.62
N GLU A 201 25.71 -14.08 -10.20
CA GLU A 201 25.17 -12.72 -10.21
C GLU A 201 23.75 -12.74 -9.67
N LEU A 202 23.40 -11.72 -8.87
CA LEU A 202 22.06 -11.51 -8.36
C LEU A 202 21.42 -10.36 -9.11
N SER A 203 20.10 -10.43 -9.32
CA SER A 203 19.34 -9.36 -9.98
C SER A 203 19.35 -8.05 -9.17
N GLU A 204 19.61 -8.14 -7.86
CA GLU A 204 19.74 -7.03 -6.93
C GLU A 204 20.63 -7.42 -5.74
N ASN A 205 21.23 -6.42 -5.08
CA ASN A 205 22.11 -6.64 -3.91
C ASN A 205 21.42 -6.24 -2.58
N GLU A 206 20.30 -5.56 -2.66
CA GLU A 206 19.50 -5.11 -1.53
C GLU A 206 18.02 -5.20 -1.88
N HIS A 207 17.21 -5.65 -0.92
CA HIS A 207 15.76 -5.73 -1.05
C HIS A 207 15.08 -5.21 0.22
N GLU A 208 14.23 -4.19 0.06
CA GLU A 208 13.46 -3.64 1.16
C GLU A 208 12.05 -4.24 1.19
N ILE A 209 11.60 -4.62 2.37
CA ILE A 209 10.30 -5.24 2.59
C ILE A 209 9.52 -4.57 3.72
N THR A 210 8.20 -4.63 3.60
CA THR A 210 7.27 -4.15 4.62
C THR A 210 7.32 -5.03 5.87
N PRO A 211 6.71 -4.60 6.99
CA PRO A 211 6.70 -5.41 8.22
C PRO A 211 5.86 -6.70 8.13
N SER A 212 4.98 -6.82 7.15
CA SER A 212 4.12 -7.99 6.97
C SER A 212 4.91 -9.22 6.53
N GLU A 213 4.42 -10.41 6.88
CA GLU A 213 4.98 -11.64 6.33
C GLU A 213 4.84 -11.67 4.82
N GLN A 214 5.93 -12.00 4.13
CA GLN A 214 5.92 -12.07 2.68
C GLN A 214 6.98 -13.01 2.12
N THR A 215 6.70 -13.52 0.93
CA THR A 215 7.63 -14.31 0.14
C THR A 215 7.91 -13.60 -1.18
N PHE A 216 9.18 -13.50 -1.55
CA PHE A 216 9.62 -12.86 -2.78
C PHE A 216 10.79 -13.64 -3.40
N LYS A 217 11.16 -13.29 -4.63
CA LYS A 217 12.21 -13.98 -5.39
C LYS A 217 13.20 -12.99 -5.96
N VAL A 218 14.48 -13.31 -5.79
CA VAL A 218 15.61 -12.59 -6.39
C VAL A 218 16.26 -13.49 -7.44
N GLY A 219 16.49 -12.97 -8.64
CA GLY A 219 17.08 -13.72 -9.73
C GLY A 219 18.54 -14.06 -9.48
N ILE A 220 18.93 -15.28 -9.80
CA ILE A 220 20.32 -15.76 -9.79
C ILE A 220 20.68 -16.15 -11.22
N SER A 221 21.78 -15.59 -11.74
CA SER A 221 22.41 -16.02 -12.98
C SER A 221 23.76 -16.64 -12.64
N SER A 222 23.99 -17.88 -13.08
CA SER A 222 25.22 -18.61 -12.76
C SER A 222 25.57 -19.60 -13.88
N ASN A 223 26.87 -19.86 -14.08
CA ASN A 223 27.33 -20.97 -14.90
C ASN A 223 27.50 -22.27 -14.11
N LEU A 224 27.11 -22.27 -12.84
CA LEU A 224 27.06 -23.46 -12.00
C LEU A 224 25.69 -24.15 -12.08
N GLU A 225 25.66 -25.45 -11.95
CA GLU A 225 24.43 -26.21 -11.72
C GLU A 225 23.87 -25.89 -10.33
N MET A 226 22.53 -25.98 -10.19
CA MET A 226 21.83 -25.67 -8.93
C MET A 226 22.37 -26.46 -7.73
N SER A 227 22.76 -27.73 -7.96
CA SER A 227 23.35 -28.61 -6.94
C SER A 227 24.70 -28.11 -6.41
N ASN A 228 25.36 -27.25 -7.16
CA ASN A 228 26.64 -26.64 -6.81
C ASN A 228 26.49 -25.23 -6.21
N LEU A 229 25.24 -24.81 -5.94
CA LEU A 229 24.91 -23.56 -5.28
C LEU A 229 24.34 -23.82 -3.89
N LYS A 230 24.70 -22.97 -2.93
CA LYS A 230 24.11 -22.97 -1.59
C LYS A 230 23.82 -21.55 -1.15
N VAL A 231 22.87 -21.40 -0.23
CA VAL A 231 22.56 -20.13 0.43
C VAL A 231 22.84 -20.24 1.93
N GLU A 232 23.49 -19.23 2.47
CA GLU A 232 23.81 -19.09 3.89
C GLU A 232 23.29 -17.74 4.40
N GLY A 233 23.12 -17.59 5.73
CA GLY A 233 22.67 -16.35 6.35
C GLY A 233 21.20 -16.35 6.74
N ALA A 234 20.47 -17.44 6.48
CA ALA A 234 19.12 -17.63 7.03
C ALA A 234 19.14 -17.59 8.56
N ASN A 235 18.05 -17.10 9.16
CA ASN A 235 17.92 -16.94 10.60
C ASN A 235 16.47 -17.21 11.06
N SER A 236 16.14 -16.86 12.29
CA SER A 236 14.81 -17.16 12.87
C SER A 236 13.65 -16.46 12.17
N TRP A 237 13.90 -15.34 11.48
CA TRP A 237 12.86 -14.56 10.80
C TRP A 237 12.96 -14.58 9.27
N LEU A 238 14.10 -15.01 8.72
CA LEU A 238 14.35 -15.02 7.29
C LEU A 238 14.81 -16.40 6.84
N THR A 239 14.06 -17.04 5.98
CA THR A 239 14.42 -18.31 5.35
C THR A 239 14.64 -18.09 3.85
N ALA A 240 15.56 -18.85 3.27
CA ALA A 240 15.85 -18.75 1.85
C ALA A 240 16.20 -20.12 1.29
N LYS A 241 15.83 -20.36 0.04
CA LYS A 241 16.21 -21.55 -0.75
C LYS A 241 16.38 -21.17 -2.21
N ILE A 242 17.25 -21.91 -2.88
CA ILE A 242 17.43 -21.76 -4.33
C ILE A 242 16.42 -22.66 -5.03
N VAL A 243 15.71 -22.12 -6.03
CA VAL A 243 14.70 -22.83 -6.81
C VAL A 243 14.96 -22.66 -8.31
N ASP A 244 14.55 -23.65 -9.09
CA ASP A 244 14.70 -23.63 -10.55
C ASP A 244 13.85 -22.52 -11.18
N GLY A 245 14.44 -21.78 -12.09
CA GLY A 245 13.79 -20.73 -12.88
C GLY A 245 13.07 -21.22 -14.13
N SER A 246 13.30 -22.44 -14.55
CA SER A 246 12.84 -22.97 -15.86
C SER A 246 11.32 -23.08 -16.00
N SER A 247 10.58 -23.20 -14.91
CA SER A 247 9.12 -23.37 -14.94
C SER A 247 8.33 -22.08 -15.11
N SER A 248 8.92 -20.90 -14.90
CA SER A 248 8.22 -19.62 -14.98
C SER A 248 8.52 -18.79 -16.24
N MET A 249 9.53 -19.17 -17.02
CA MET A 249 9.97 -18.40 -18.19
C MET A 249 9.32 -18.78 -19.52
N LYS A 250 8.53 -19.85 -19.62
CA LYS A 250 7.80 -20.15 -20.86
C LYS A 250 6.68 -19.16 -21.21
N ALA A 251 6.36 -18.24 -20.31
CA ALA A 251 5.27 -17.28 -20.50
C ALA A 251 5.69 -15.81 -20.67
N LYS A 252 6.95 -15.43 -20.50
CA LYS A 252 7.39 -14.02 -20.65
C LYS A 252 8.86 -13.89 -21.09
N ALA A 253 9.20 -14.46 -22.23
CA ALA A 253 10.43 -14.10 -22.96
C ALA A 253 10.19 -12.82 -23.79
N SER A 254 9.63 -11.77 -23.18
CA SER A 254 9.57 -10.46 -23.80
C SER A 254 9.73 -9.39 -22.73
N LYS A 255 10.90 -8.73 -22.77
CA LYS A 255 11.20 -7.45 -22.13
C LYS A 255 11.45 -7.46 -20.63
N ILE A 256 12.58 -7.98 -20.20
CA ILE A 256 13.29 -7.36 -19.08
C ILE A 256 14.28 -6.35 -19.67
N LYS A 257 13.85 -5.09 -19.69
CA LYS A 257 14.71 -3.96 -19.97
C LYS A 257 15.56 -3.72 -18.73
N PHE A 258 16.83 -4.06 -18.76
CA PHE A 258 17.79 -3.59 -17.79
C PHE A 258 17.93 -2.07 -17.95
N ILE A 259 17.46 -1.30 -16.98
CA ILE A 259 17.73 0.13 -16.89
C ILE A 259 18.95 0.29 -15.98
N GLY A 260 20.09 0.49 -16.60
CA GLY A 260 21.34 0.77 -15.89
C GLY A 260 22.52 0.88 -16.86
N ASN A 261 22.72 2.06 -17.38
CA ASN A 261 23.88 2.69 -18.01
C ASN A 261 25.00 1.84 -18.66
N LYS A 262 25.08 2.05 -19.98
CA LYS A 262 26.25 1.95 -20.87
C LYS A 262 26.84 0.56 -21.11
N VAL A 263 26.33 -0.08 -22.16
CA VAL A 263 27.18 -0.93 -22.99
C VAL A 263 27.02 -0.50 -24.44
N ARG A 264 28.15 -0.19 -25.03
CA ARG A 264 28.30 -0.01 -26.47
C ARG A 264 28.00 -1.32 -27.19
N ASN A 265 27.32 -1.19 -28.33
CA ASN A 265 27.14 -2.23 -29.33
C ASN A 265 28.44 -2.98 -29.63
N GLN A 266 28.39 -4.30 -29.44
CA GLN A 266 28.95 -5.22 -30.44
C GLN A 266 28.08 -6.46 -30.49
N ALA A 267 27.55 -6.72 -31.65
CA ALA A 267 26.87 -7.93 -31.97
C ALA A 267 27.81 -9.12 -31.87
N SER A 268 27.45 -10.06 -31.02
CA SER A 268 27.74 -11.48 -31.23
C SER A 268 26.67 -12.25 -30.46
N ASP A 269 25.61 -12.55 -31.19
CA ASP A 269 24.65 -13.58 -30.79
C ASP A 269 25.42 -14.90 -30.72
N ASN A 270 25.53 -15.45 -29.53
CA ASN A 270 25.79 -16.84 -29.18
C ASN A 270 26.65 -16.99 -27.93
N TYR A 271 26.30 -16.35 -26.83
CA TYR A 271 26.89 -16.67 -25.54
C TYR A 271 25.90 -16.54 -24.40
N ASN A 272 25.57 -17.68 -23.88
CA ASN A 272 25.30 -18.01 -22.49
C ASN A 272 23.99 -18.68 -22.24
N SER A 273 24.04 -19.97 -22.16
CA SER A 273 23.18 -20.73 -21.27
C SER A 273 23.67 -20.57 -19.82
N ALA A 274 23.71 -19.35 -19.31
CA ALA A 274 23.76 -19.16 -17.88
C ALA A 274 22.45 -19.71 -17.32
N ASN A 275 22.55 -20.68 -16.42
CA ASN A 275 21.38 -21.22 -15.75
C ASN A 275 20.71 -20.08 -14.96
N SER A 276 19.41 -19.95 -15.08
CA SER A 276 18.63 -18.95 -14.35
C SER A 276 17.90 -19.63 -13.21
N TYR A 277 18.22 -19.23 -12.00
CA TYR A 277 17.57 -19.70 -10.78
C TYR A 277 16.94 -18.54 -10.05
N TYR A 278 16.15 -18.82 -9.01
CA TYR A 278 15.67 -17.83 -8.08
C TYR A 278 16.09 -18.17 -6.65
N LEU A 279 16.49 -17.15 -5.91
CA LEU A 279 16.52 -17.19 -4.47
C LEU A 279 15.12 -16.86 -3.98
N GLU A 280 14.36 -17.87 -3.53
CA GLU A 280 13.05 -17.71 -2.92
C GLU A 280 13.24 -17.48 -1.42
N ILE A 281 12.76 -16.31 -0.96
CA ILE A 281 12.99 -15.81 0.38
C ILE A 281 11.64 -15.61 1.04
N THR A 282 11.48 -16.12 2.27
CA THR A 282 10.31 -15.89 3.10
C THR A 282 10.74 -15.17 4.37
N ALA A 283 10.16 -13.99 4.60
CA ALA A 283 10.37 -13.19 5.78
C ALA A 283 9.12 -13.22 6.66
N LYS A 284 9.28 -13.55 7.94
CA LYS A 284 8.21 -13.43 8.94
C LYS A 284 7.93 -11.98 9.26
N SER A 285 6.76 -11.69 9.82
CA SER A 285 6.36 -10.34 10.25
C SER A 285 7.36 -9.69 11.21
N ASN A 286 7.54 -8.37 11.10
CA ASN A 286 8.34 -7.55 12.01
C ASN A 286 7.46 -6.58 12.79
N TYR A 287 6.84 -7.04 13.85
CA TYR A 287 6.04 -6.19 14.73
C TYR A 287 6.83 -5.62 15.92
N ASN A 288 8.16 -5.77 15.91
CA ASN A 288 9.07 -5.13 16.86
C ASN A 288 9.20 -3.63 16.57
N PRO A 289 9.69 -2.83 17.52
CA PRO A 289 9.78 -1.37 17.36
C PRO A 289 10.96 -0.90 16.50
N SER A 290 11.74 -1.82 15.92
CA SER A 290 12.94 -1.49 15.15
C SER A 290 12.97 -2.24 13.82
N ASP A 291 13.54 -1.58 12.81
CA ASP A 291 13.89 -2.22 11.56
C ASP A 291 14.89 -3.34 11.81
N ARG A 292 14.88 -4.33 10.95
CA ARG A 292 15.85 -5.43 11.00
C ARG A 292 16.40 -5.71 9.61
N GLN A 293 17.60 -6.24 9.59
CA GLN A 293 18.24 -6.65 8.36
C GLN A 293 18.96 -7.98 8.53
N ALA A 294 19.13 -8.68 7.41
CA ALA A 294 19.93 -9.88 7.34
C ALA A 294 20.63 -9.94 5.98
N THR A 295 21.81 -10.56 5.95
CA THR A 295 22.56 -10.77 4.73
C THR A 295 22.51 -12.25 4.36
N LEU A 296 21.97 -12.53 3.19
CA LEU A 296 22.00 -13.84 2.57
C LEU A 296 23.18 -13.90 1.60
N ASN A 297 23.96 -14.98 1.66
CA ASN A 297 25.08 -15.20 0.78
C ASN A 297 24.79 -16.40 -0.12
N VAL A 298 24.68 -16.17 -1.41
CA VAL A 298 24.63 -17.22 -2.42
C VAL A 298 26.05 -17.56 -2.80
N LYS A 299 26.46 -18.82 -2.61
CA LYS A 299 27.85 -19.29 -2.77
C LYS A 299 27.89 -20.52 -3.66
N SER A 300 29.05 -20.72 -4.30
CA SER A 300 29.38 -22.02 -4.83
C SER A 300 29.64 -23.02 -3.67
N SER A 301 29.38 -24.30 -3.91
CA SER A 301 29.57 -25.35 -2.89
C SER A 301 31.01 -25.41 -2.39
N ASP A 302 32.01 -25.09 -3.25
CA ASP A 302 33.45 -25.02 -2.92
C ASP A 302 33.88 -23.66 -2.31
N ASN A 303 32.94 -22.72 -2.12
CA ASN A 303 33.14 -21.35 -1.59
C ASN A 303 34.05 -20.44 -2.43
N LYS A 304 34.35 -20.77 -3.70
CA LYS A 304 35.21 -19.94 -4.55
C LYS A 304 34.56 -18.65 -5.02
N VAL A 305 33.25 -18.63 -5.14
CA VAL A 305 32.50 -17.46 -5.53
C VAL A 305 31.31 -17.25 -4.59
N SER A 306 31.04 -16.01 -4.27
CA SER A 306 29.91 -15.60 -3.40
C SER A 306 29.36 -14.26 -3.82
N LYS A 307 28.03 -14.12 -3.72
CA LYS A 307 27.29 -12.85 -3.84
C LYS A 307 26.35 -12.68 -2.68
N SER A 308 26.25 -11.47 -2.18
CA SER A 308 25.45 -11.13 -1.01
C SER A 308 24.21 -10.34 -1.40
N LEU A 309 23.09 -10.65 -0.75
CA LEU A 309 21.85 -9.90 -0.76
C LEU A 309 21.56 -9.42 0.65
N VAL A 310 21.40 -8.13 0.83
CA VAL A 310 20.92 -7.53 2.08
C VAL A 310 19.39 -7.43 2.02
N VAL A 311 18.71 -8.07 2.95
CA VAL A 311 17.26 -7.94 3.11
C VAL A 311 16.99 -7.03 4.31
N LYS A 312 16.35 -5.91 4.06
CA LYS A 312 15.94 -4.92 5.07
C LYS A 312 14.45 -4.99 5.27
N GLN A 313 14.01 -5.19 6.50
CA GLN A 313 12.60 -5.20 6.84
C GLN A 313 12.26 -4.08 7.81
N GLN A 314 11.33 -3.23 7.40
CA GLN A 314 10.80 -2.16 8.21
C GLN A 314 10.10 -2.72 9.46
N HIS A 315 10.09 -1.94 10.54
CA HIS A 315 9.24 -2.22 11.70
C HIS A 315 7.79 -1.82 11.42
N ALA A 316 6.86 -2.43 12.14
CA ALA A 316 5.45 -2.07 12.05
C ALA A 316 5.19 -0.71 12.69
N THR A 317 4.38 0.12 12.04
CA THR A 317 3.95 1.42 12.54
C THR A 317 2.44 1.48 12.67
N LEU A 318 1.97 2.12 13.74
CA LEU A 318 0.56 2.46 13.95
C LEU A 318 0.49 3.87 14.51
N SER A 319 -0.21 4.76 13.84
CA SER A 319 -0.41 6.14 14.28
C SER A 319 -1.76 6.69 13.81
N THR A 320 -2.22 7.74 14.45
CA THR A 320 -3.38 8.52 14.00
C THR A 320 -2.98 9.98 13.89
N SER A 321 -3.51 10.65 12.88
CA SER A 321 -3.33 12.10 12.68
C SER A 321 -4.20 12.93 13.63
N GLN A 322 -5.11 12.31 14.36
CA GLN A 322 -5.93 13.00 15.34
C GLN A 322 -5.08 13.35 16.55
N SER A 323 -4.94 14.63 16.81
CA SER A 323 -4.12 15.21 17.89
C SER A 323 -4.57 14.79 19.30
N ASN A 324 -5.78 14.25 19.42
CA ASN A 324 -6.30 13.63 20.62
C ASN A 324 -6.82 12.24 20.25
N SER A 325 -6.32 11.22 20.92
CA SER A 325 -6.79 9.84 20.80
C SER A 325 -8.23 9.67 21.32
N GLU A 326 -9.04 10.73 21.32
CA GLU A 326 -10.39 10.75 21.86
C GLU A 326 -11.40 11.21 20.79
N LEU A 327 -12.41 10.38 20.56
CA LEU A 327 -13.56 10.66 19.71
C LEU A 327 -14.78 10.89 20.58
N VAL A 328 -15.46 12.01 20.37
CA VAL A 328 -16.72 12.29 21.05
C VAL A 328 -17.87 12.05 20.08
N VAL A 329 -18.86 11.28 20.53
CA VAL A 329 -20.08 10.99 19.79
C VAL A 329 -21.31 11.38 20.61
N THR A 330 -22.41 11.70 19.94
CA THR A 330 -23.66 12.09 20.60
C THR A 330 -24.34 10.88 21.24
N ALA A 331 -25.38 11.14 22.04
CA ALA A 331 -26.20 10.10 22.65
C ALA A 331 -26.92 9.19 21.64
N LYS A 332 -27.17 9.68 20.43
CA LYS A 332 -27.92 8.94 19.39
C LYS A 332 -27.14 7.74 18.87
N GLU A 333 -27.86 6.72 18.47
CA GLU A 333 -27.29 5.65 17.65
C GLU A 333 -26.73 6.24 16.36
N GLN A 334 -25.49 5.92 16.06
CA GLN A 334 -24.80 6.44 14.89
C GLN A 334 -23.61 5.56 14.50
N SER A 335 -23.21 5.67 13.24
CA SER A 335 -21.95 5.14 12.76
C SER A 335 -20.97 6.27 12.51
N LYS A 336 -19.69 5.98 12.73
CA LYS A 336 -18.57 6.89 12.54
C LYS A 336 -17.39 6.16 11.98
N ASP A 337 -16.58 6.92 11.27
CA ASP A 337 -15.29 6.47 10.76
C ASP A 337 -14.17 7.26 11.44
N PHE A 338 -13.03 6.61 11.63
CA PHE A 338 -11.79 7.32 11.90
C PHE A 338 -10.65 6.73 11.08
N SER A 339 -9.69 7.58 10.78
CA SER A 339 -8.53 7.22 9.96
C SER A 339 -7.30 7.01 10.84
N PHE A 340 -6.47 6.05 10.42
CA PHE A 340 -5.16 5.81 11.02
C PHE A 340 -4.15 5.49 9.91
N THR A 341 -2.88 5.49 10.24
CA THR A 341 -1.79 5.15 9.32
C THR A 341 -1.02 3.96 9.82
N THR A 342 -0.69 3.07 8.89
CA THR A 342 0.15 1.90 9.14
C THR A 342 0.87 1.50 7.84
N ASN A 343 2.00 0.84 7.96
CA ASN A 343 2.71 0.17 6.87
C ASN A 343 2.43 -1.34 6.83
N MET A 344 1.49 -1.83 7.65
CA MET A 344 1.02 -3.22 7.66
C MET A 344 -0.13 -3.43 6.67
N THR A 345 -0.37 -4.68 6.27
CA THR A 345 -1.56 -5.04 5.50
C THR A 345 -2.78 -5.18 6.41
N GLN A 346 -3.99 -5.13 5.84
CA GLN A 346 -5.22 -5.34 6.60
C GLN A 346 -5.27 -6.70 7.28
N THR A 347 -4.73 -7.72 6.63
CA THR A 347 -4.70 -9.11 7.15
C THR A 347 -3.84 -9.28 8.39
N ASP A 348 -2.90 -8.37 8.63
CA ASP A 348 -2.04 -8.38 9.82
C ASP A 348 -2.73 -7.77 11.05
N LEU A 349 -3.80 -7.01 10.84
CA LEU A 349 -4.43 -6.22 11.87
C LEU A 349 -5.60 -6.93 12.54
N GLN A 350 -5.79 -6.64 13.82
CA GLN A 350 -6.95 -6.94 14.61
C GLN A 350 -7.49 -5.66 15.22
N VAL A 351 -8.80 -5.44 15.09
CA VAL A 351 -9.50 -4.27 15.66
C VAL A 351 -10.59 -4.76 16.61
N THR A 352 -10.55 -4.27 17.84
CA THR A 352 -11.49 -4.68 18.89
C THR A 352 -12.05 -3.46 19.62
N SER A 353 -13.23 -3.63 20.23
CA SER A 353 -13.82 -2.68 21.15
C SER A 353 -13.81 -3.24 22.57
N SER A 354 -13.64 -2.37 23.57
CA SER A 354 -13.70 -2.75 24.99
C SER A 354 -15.13 -2.93 25.52
N GLU A 355 -16.13 -2.38 24.83
CA GLU A 355 -17.50 -2.29 25.31
C GLU A 355 -18.51 -2.77 24.27
N SER A 356 -19.56 -3.43 24.71
CA SER A 356 -20.58 -4.02 23.84
C SER A 356 -21.47 -3.00 23.12
N TRP A 357 -21.59 -1.79 23.66
CA TRP A 357 -22.34 -0.71 23.06
C TRP A 357 -21.64 -0.04 21.86
N LEU A 358 -20.35 -0.35 21.67
CA LEU A 358 -19.55 0.07 20.51
C LEU A 358 -19.18 -1.16 19.69
N THR A 359 -19.64 -1.22 18.47
CA THR A 359 -19.43 -2.36 17.56
C THR A 359 -18.57 -1.94 16.37
N ILE A 360 -17.50 -2.68 16.13
CA ILE A 360 -16.71 -2.53 14.90
C ILE A 360 -17.50 -3.14 13.75
N LYS A 361 -17.86 -2.34 12.76
CA LYS A 361 -18.61 -2.77 11.57
C LYS A 361 -17.70 -3.27 10.47
N ASN A 362 -16.64 -2.52 10.21
CA ASN A 362 -15.65 -2.83 9.19
C ASN A 362 -14.35 -2.10 9.49
N PHE A 363 -13.25 -2.60 8.93
CA PHE A 363 -11.99 -1.88 8.92
C PHE A 363 -11.15 -2.23 7.69
N THR A 364 -10.30 -1.31 7.31
CA THR A 364 -9.23 -1.47 6.32
C THR A 364 -7.88 -1.21 7.01
N ASN A 365 -6.79 -1.14 6.26
CA ASN A 365 -5.51 -0.69 6.81
C ASN A 365 -5.39 0.84 6.94
N LYS A 366 -6.48 1.58 6.78
CA LYS A 366 -6.50 3.07 6.87
C LYS A 366 -7.68 3.62 7.64
N ILE A 367 -8.80 2.91 7.68
CA ILE A 367 -10.07 3.40 8.23
C ILE A 367 -10.70 2.30 9.08
N VAL A 368 -11.25 2.69 10.23
CA VAL A 368 -12.15 1.86 11.04
C VAL A 368 -13.52 2.50 11.04
N THR A 369 -14.53 1.72 10.66
CA THR A 369 -15.94 2.06 10.77
C THR A 369 -16.52 1.37 11.98
N PHE A 370 -17.10 2.14 12.90
CA PHE A 370 -17.76 1.62 14.09
C PHE A 370 -19.16 2.23 14.24
N SER A 371 -19.99 1.55 14.99
CA SER A 371 -21.32 2.08 15.40
C SER A 371 -21.43 2.06 16.91
N VAL A 372 -22.17 3.02 17.43
CA VAL A 372 -22.56 3.09 18.84
C VAL A 372 -24.08 2.95 18.96
N SER A 373 -24.54 2.20 19.96
CA SER A 373 -25.95 2.19 20.31
C SER A 373 -26.34 3.48 21.03
N ALA A 374 -27.64 3.79 21.09
CA ALA A 374 -28.12 4.95 21.83
C ALA A 374 -27.69 4.90 23.32
N ASN A 375 -27.31 6.06 23.88
CA ASN A 375 -26.96 6.21 25.29
C ASN A 375 -28.11 6.86 26.07
N ASP A 376 -28.97 6.04 26.65
CA ASP A 376 -30.11 6.43 27.50
C ASP A 376 -29.81 6.31 29.00
N THR A 377 -28.53 6.11 29.38
CA THR A 377 -28.13 5.88 30.78
C THR A 377 -28.13 7.14 31.64
N GLY A 378 -28.27 8.31 31.04
CA GLY A 378 -28.19 9.60 31.73
C GLY A 378 -26.77 10.02 32.13
N LYS A 379 -25.75 9.26 31.74
CA LYS A 379 -24.32 9.55 32.00
C LYS A 379 -23.50 9.33 30.75
N ASP A 380 -22.43 10.08 30.61
CA ASP A 380 -21.41 9.83 29.59
C ASP A 380 -20.83 8.43 29.81
N ARG A 381 -20.53 7.75 28.71
CA ARG A 381 -19.85 6.44 28.75
C ARG A 381 -18.66 6.42 27.84
N LYS A 382 -17.68 5.61 28.20
CA LYS A 382 -16.41 5.50 27.47
C LYS A 382 -16.17 4.08 27.01
N ALA A 383 -15.55 3.96 25.85
CA ALA A 383 -15.04 2.71 25.31
C ALA A 383 -13.70 2.98 24.63
N GLU A 384 -12.94 1.92 24.42
CA GLU A 384 -11.70 1.95 23.67
C GLU A 384 -11.81 1.11 22.41
N ILE A 385 -11.36 1.65 21.29
CA ILE A 385 -11.08 0.88 20.08
C ILE A 385 -9.58 0.61 20.08
N VAL A 386 -9.20 -0.65 20.08
CA VAL A 386 -7.80 -1.08 20.05
C VAL A 386 -7.49 -1.67 18.69
N ILE A 387 -6.52 -1.09 18.01
CA ILE A 387 -5.93 -1.61 16.77
C ILE A 387 -4.55 -2.15 17.13
N LYS A 388 -4.28 -3.38 16.74
CA LYS A 388 -2.99 -4.02 16.97
C LYS A 388 -2.70 -5.04 15.87
N PRO A 389 -1.44 -5.41 15.63
CA PRO A 389 -1.13 -6.59 14.84
C PRO A 389 -1.62 -7.86 15.57
N LYS A 390 -1.77 -8.95 14.85
CA LYS A 390 -2.18 -10.24 15.41
C LYS A 390 -1.24 -10.72 16.51
N ASP A 391 0.04 -10.40 16.35
CA ASP A 391 1.11 -10.73 17.30
C ASP A 391 1.89 -9.46 17.68
N GLY A 392 2.55 -9.50 18.83
CA GLY A 392 3.40 -8.41 19.31
C GLY A 392 2.72 -7.42 20.25
N SER A 393 3.49 -6.44 20.71
CA SER A 393 3.08 -5.45 21.74
C SER A 393 2.61 -4.12 21.16
N LEU A 394 2.79 -3.88 19.86
CA LEU A 394 2.38 -2.65 19.21
C LEU A 394 0.86 -2.52 19.26
N LYS A 395 0.35 -1.39 19.72
CA LYS A 395 -1.08 -1.08 19.71
C LYS A 395 -1.33 0.42 19.54
N LEU A 396 -2.43 0.74 18.90
CA LEU A 396 -3.03 2.07 18.86
C LEU A 396 -4.37 1.99 19.58
N THR A 397 -4.58 2.83 20.58
CA THR A 397 -5.83 2.90 21.34
C THR A 397 -6.50 4.23 21.04
N ILE A 398 -7.77 4.18 20.66
CA ILE A 398 -8.63 5.33 20.45
C ILE A 398 -9.74 5.29 21.50
N SER A 399 -9.81 6.33 22.34
CA SER A 399 -10.87 6.51 23.31
C SER A 399 -12.12 7.05 22.63
N VAL A 400 -13.26 6.46 22.89
CA VAL A 400 -14.57 6.93 22.38
C VAL A 400 -15.43 7.28 23.58
N THR A 401 -15.76 8.57 23.70
CA THR A 401 -16.70 9.08 24.70
C THR A 401 -18.05 9.31 24.05
N GLN A 402 -19.08 8.64 24.53
CA GLN A 402 -20.45 8.91 24.11
C GLN A 402 -21.16 9.74 25.16
N SER A 403 -21.58 10.93 24.76
CA SER A 403 -22.33 11.83 25.65
C SER A 403 -23.63 11.18 26.13
N ALA A 404 -24.03 11.55 27.34
CA ALA A 404 -25.39 11.30 27.81
C ALA A 404 -26.41 12.03 26.92
N SER A 405 -27.60 11.49 26.78
CA SER A 405 -28.71 12.21 26.17
C SER A 405 -29.07 13.42 27.03
N LYS A 406 -29.21 14.57 26.40
CA LYS A 406 -29.59 15.81 27.09
C LYS A 406 -31.10 15.93 27.17
N MET A 407 -31.59 16.34 28.34
CA MET A 407 -32.98 16.68 28.59
C MET A 407 -33.11 18.16 28.89
N SER A 408 -34.15 18.79 28.45
CA SER A 408 -34.56 20.12 28.85
C SER A 408 -36.04 20.18 29.08
N LEU A 409 -36.45 20.98 30.08
CA LEU A 409 -37.81 21.17 30.49
C LEU A 409 -38.20 22.62 30.17
N SER A 410 -39.37 22.84 29.58
CA SER A 410 -39.85 24.21 29.33
C SER A 410 -40.16 24.98 30.63
N LYS A 411 -40.44 24.27 31.72
CA LYS A 411 -40.52 24.79 33.09
C LYS A 411 -40.04 23.72 34.06
N GLU A 412 -39.27 24.13 35.09
CA GLU A 412 -38.80 23.27 36.17
C GLU A 412 -39.64 23.43 37.43
N ASN A 413 -40.38 24.55 37.57
CA ASN A 413 -41.25 24.83 38.70
C ASN A 413 -42.66 25.10 38.17
N LEU A 414 -43.67 24.45 38.79
CA LEU A 414 -45.08 24.61 38.49
C LEU A 414 -45.78 25.07 39.73
N TYR A 415 -46.58 26.09 39.59
CA TYR A 415 -47.30 26.71 40.70
C TYR A 415 -48.82 26.60 40.48
N PHE A 416 -49.51 26.07 41.44
CA PHE A 416 -50.94 25.89 41.43
C PHE A 416 -51.58 26.61 42.61
N ASP A 417 -52.80 27.10 42.42
CA ASP A 417 -53.65 27.55 43.50
C ASP A 417 -54.27 26.36 44.27
N LYS A 418 -55.18 26.64 45.22
CA LYS A 418 -55.86 25.61 46.05
C LYS A 418 -56.71 24.62 45.27
N ASN A 419 -57.13 24.96 44.06
CA ASN A 419 -58.11 24.18 43.28
C ASN A 419 -57.42 23.01 42.57
N ASN A 420 -58.28 22.11 42.06
CA ASN A 420 -57.74 21.15 41.08
C ASN A 420 -57.26 21.89 39.83
N GLY A 421 -56.19 21.45 39.26
CA GLY A 421 -55.65 22.08 38.07
C GLY A 421 -54.75 21.15 37.29
N ASN A 422 -54.42 21.58 36.08
CA ASN A 422 -53.38 20.93 35.28
C ASN A 422 -52.53 21.98 34.59
N GLN A 423 -51.27 21.64 34.40
CA GLN A 423 -50.34 22.41 33.57
C GLN A 423 -49.56 21.43 32.71
N THR A 424 -49.32 21.82 31.45
CA THR A 424 -48.55 21.03 30.51
C THR A 424 -47.25 21.72 30.23
N ILE A 425 -46.15 20.96 30.29
CA ILE A 425 -44.82 21.41 29.89
C ILE A 425 -44.36 20.59 28.70
N THR A 426 -43.37 21.13 27.99
CA THR A 426 -42.64 20.41 26.94
C THR A 426 -41.37 19.85 27.53
N VAL A 427 -41.18 18.56 27.33
CA VAL A 427 -39.93 17.85 27.62
C VAL A 427 -39.23 17.61 26.30
N THR A 428 -38.02 18.12 26.14
CA THR A 428 -37.20 17.88 24.97
C THR A 428 -36.03 17.00 25.39
N GLU A 429 -35.83 15.87 24.68
CA GLU A 429 -34.77 14.94 24.97
C GLU A 429 -34.18 14.38 23.66
N ASP A 430 -32.87 14.23 23.58
CA ASP A 430 -32.13 13.90 22.35
C ASP A 430 -32.59 12.60 21.69
N LEU A 431 -33.07 11.62 22.46
CA LEU A 431 -33.47 10.30 21.99
C LEU A 431 -35.00 10.14 21.85
N ASN A 432 -35.78 11.12 22.33
CA ASN A 432 -37.24 11.05 22.45
C ASN A 432 -37.72 9.79 23.23
N LYS A 433 -36.97 9.40 24.28
CA LYS A 433 -37.19 8.18 25.09
C LYS A 433 -37.29 8.48 26.58
N TRP A 434 -37.70 9.68 26.96
CA TRP A 434 -37.82 10.03 28.37
C TRP A 434 -39.04 9.35 29.02
N GLU A 435 -38.91 9.03 30.29
CA GLU A 435 -39.94 8.44 31.15
C GLU A 435 -39.96 9.15 32.50
N VAL A 436 -41.13 9.34 33.06
CA VAL A 436 -41.26 9.77 34.45
C VAL A 436 -41.01 8.56 35.35
N GLU A 437 -40.05 8.67 36.27
CA GLU A 437 -39.73 7.62 37.25
C GLU A 437 -40.74 7.61 38.38
N SER A 438 -41.08 8.80 38.93
CA SER A 438 -41.95 8.91 40.08
C SER A 438 -42.51 10.32 40.29
N SER A 439 -43.65 10.39 40.92
CA SER A 439 -44.13 11.58 41.64
C SER A 439 -43.99 11.34 43.14
N SER A 440 -43.48 12.31 43.87
CA SER A 440 -43.27 12.16 45.32
C SER A 440 -44.56 12.22 46.14
N ALA A 441 -45.72 12.46 45.52
CA ALA A 441 -46.99 12.63 46.18
C ALA A 441 -48.17 12.12 45.34
N THR A 442 -49.13 11.44 45.97
CA THR A 442 -50.30 10.85 45.33
C THR A 442 -51.30 11.88 44.79
N TRP A 443 -51.30 13.09 45.35
CA TRP A 443 -52.15 14.18 44.93
C TRP A 443 -51.62 14.90 43.66
N CYS A 444 -50.39 14.63 43.26
CA CYS A 444 -49.74 15.14 42.08
C CYS A 444 -49.53 13.99 41.09
N THR A 445 -50.38 13.90 40.10
CA THR A 445 -50.38 12.88 39.07
C THR A 445 -49.91 13.45 37.73
N TYR A 446 -49.54 12.58 36.79
CA TYR A 446 -49.06 13.00 35.49
C TYR A 446 -49.61 12.12 34.36
N SER A 447 -49.57 12.67 33.16
CA SER A 447 -49.80 11.92 31.92
C SER A 447 -48.87 12.47 30.83
N THR A 448 -48.43 11.59 29.92
CA THR A 448 -47.50 11.91 28.84
C THR A 448 -48.17 11.74 27.48
N ASN A 449 -47.89 12.62 26.55
CA ASN A 449 -48.29 12.52 25.15
C ASN A 449 -47.17 13.09 24.25
N GLY A 450 -46.36 12.22 23.63
CA GLY A 450 -45.17 12.65 22.92
C GLY A 450 -44.24 13.45 23.83
N ASN A 451 -43.92 14.67 23.45
CA ASN A 451 -43.06 15.57 24.22
C ASN A 451 -43.85 16.40 25.27
N ALA A 452 -45.13 16.22 25.40
CA ALA A 452 -45.95 16.92 26.37
C ALA A 452 -46.08 16.09 27.66
N LEU A 453 -45.75 16.71 28.79
CA LEU A 453 -45.96 16.17 30.13
C LEU A 453 -47.00 17.06 30.82
N THR A 454 -48.19 16.50 31.09
CA THR A 454 -49.27 17.17 31.80
C THR A 454 -49.24 16.72 33.25
N ILE A 455 -49.02 17.66 34.17
CA ILE A 455 -49.09 17.48 35.61
C ILE A 455 -50.48 17.93 36.10
N ARG A 456 -51.09 17.12 36.93
CA ARG A 456 -52.43 17.37 37.52
C ARG A 456 -52.35 17.32 39.03
N VAL A 457 -53.00 18.28 39.67
CA VAL A 457 -53.11 18.36 41.13
C VAL A 457 -54.56 18.28 41.56
N THR A 458 -54.83 17.66 42.73
CA THR A 458 -56.12 17.70 43.36
C THR A 458 -56.25 18.95 44.22
N ALA A 459 -57.48 19.34 44.60
CA ALA A 459 -57.69 20.48 45.49
C ALA A 459 -57.07 20.27 46.88
N THR A 460 -56.72 21.40 47.55
CA THR A 460 -56.04 21.38 48.84
C THR A 460 -56.54 22.49 49.75
N SER A 461 -56.46 22.31 51.05
CA SER A 461 -56.64 23.32 52.06
C SER A 461 -55.29 23.67 52.77
N GLN A 462 -54.17 23.13 52.30
CA GLN A 462 -52.87 23.39 52.89
C GLN A 462 -51.84 23.62 51.78
N ASP A 463 -50.80 24.41 52.09
CA ASP A 463 -49.64 24.54 51.21
C ASP A 463 -48.91 23.21 51.13
N ARG A 464 -48.56 22.81 49.93
CA ARG A 464 -47.85 21.54 49.70
C ARG A 464 -46.97 21.56 48.48
N GLN A 465 -46.00 20.64 48.45
CA GLN A 465 -45.08 20.49 47.34
C GLN A 465 -44.90 19.02 46.93
N ALA A 466 -44.62 18.82 45.66
CA ALA A 466 -44.22 17.52 45.13
C ALA A 466 -43.07 17.66 44.17
N THR A 467 -42.40 16.55 43.89
CA THR A 467 -41.30 16.48 42.92
C THR A 467 -41.59 15.36 41.93
N ILE A 468 -41.55 15.68 40.67
CA ILE A 468 -41.53 14.71 39.58
C ILE A 468 -40.10 14.42 39.20
N LYS A 469 -39.71 13.15 39.19
CA LYS A 469 -38.39 12.66 38.79
C LYS A 469 -38.48 11.93 37.49
N PHE A 470 -37.42 12.04 36.67
CA PHE A 470 -37.30 11.31 35.41
C PHE A 470 -36.29 10.17 35.56
N LYS A 471 -36.58 9.07 34.89
CA LYS A 471 -35.75 7.86 34.92
C LYS A 471 -34.40 8.15 34.28
N ASN A 472 -33.35 7.80 35.00
CA ASN A 472 -31.94 8.01 34.57
C ASN A 472 -31.60 9.47 34.23
N ARG A 473 -32.27 10.45 34.89
CA ARG A 473 -32.03 11.88 34.68
C ARG A 473 -31.88 12.61 36.00
N SER A 474 -31.15 13.69 35.98
CA SER A 474 -30.99 14.59 37.10
C SER A 474 -32.06 15.67 37.17
N GLU A 475 -32.67 15.97 36.06
CA GLU A 475 -33.72 16.97 35.93
C GLU A 475 -34.92 16.55 36.74
N THR A 476 -35.56 17.53 37.35
CA THR A 476 -36.79 17.35 38.15
C THR A 476 -37.75 18.50 37.95
N ILE A 477 -39.04 18.24 38.15
CA ILE A 477 -40.05 19.29 38.21
C ILE A 477 -40.47 19.42 39.65
N LYS A 478 -40.43 20.64 40.19
CA LYS A 478 -40.99 20.98 41.48
C LYS A 478 -42.40 21.51 41.28
N VAL A 479 -43.35 20.97 42.01
CA VAL A 479 -44.77 21.33 41.97
C VAL A 479 -45.13 21.95 43.30
N TYR A 480 -45.51 23.18 43.28
CA TYR A 480 -45.97 23.93 44.46
C TYR A 480 -47.47 24.18 44.35
N GLN A 481 -48.23 23.90 45.39
CA GLN A 481 -49.65 24.19 45.46
C GLN A 481 -49.96 24.96 46.72
N SER A 482 -50.55 26.15 46.52
CA SER A 482 -50.97 27.01 47.61
C SER A 482 -52.32 26.56 48.16
N LYS A 483 -52.55 26.82 49.43
CA LYS A 483 -53.87 26.70 50.05
C LYS A 483 -54.82 27.86 49.69
N TYR A 484 -54.35 28.82 48.95
CA TYR A 484 -55.09 30.00 48.51
C TYR A 484 -55.35 29.96 47.00
N ALA A 485 -56.46 30.66 46.61
CA ALA A 485 -56.76 31.04 45.24
C ALA A 485 -57.01 32.52 45.14
N VAL A 486 -56.95 33.06 43.91
CA VAL A 486 -57.34 34.47 43.66
C VAL A 486 -58.80 34.71 44.12
N GLY A 487 -58.99 35.76 44.91
CA GLY A 487 -60.26 36.13 45.53
C GLY A 487 -60.41 35.64 46.99
N ASP A 488 -59.54 34.77 47.48
CA ASP A 488 -59.57 34.28 48.87
C ASP A 488 -59.11 35.39 49.82
N THR A 489 -59.67 35.33 51.06
CA THR A 489 -59.18 36.13 52.15
C THR A 489 -57.93 35.54 52.71
N TYR A 490 -56.85 36.30 52.67
CA TYR A 490 -55.57 35.94 53.30
C TYR A 490 -55.52 36.53 54.73
N ASN A 491 -55.18 35.72 55.69
CA ASN A 491 -55.07 36.13 57.08
C ASN A 491 -53.96 35.30 57.79
N GLU A 492 -52.73 35.75 57.67
CA GLU A 492 -51.58 35.05 58.32
C GLU A 492 -50.54 36.08 58.85
N LYS A 493 -49.95 35.72 59.95
CA LYS A 493 -48.85 36.50 60.58
C LYS A 493 -49.15 37.99 60.75
N GLY A 494 -50.41 38.29 61.02
CA GLY A 494 -50.88 39.68 61.19
C GLY A 494 -51.16 40.44 59.86
N VAL A 495 -50.92 39.80 58.73
CA VAL A 495 -51.19 40.36 57.42
C VAL A 495 -52.55 39.89 56.98
N THR A 496 -53.45 40.84 56.63
CA THR A 496 -54.77 40.52 56.09
C THR A 496 -55.03 41.28 54.80
N GLY A 497 -55.61 40.56 53.80
CA GLY A 497 -55.88 41.12 52.48
C GLY A 497 -56.62 40.13 51.60
N THR A 498 -56.89 40.50 50.36
CA THR A 498 -57.47 39.62 49.35
C THR A 498 -56.41 39.14 48.42
N VAL A 499 -56.38 37.85 48.14
CA VAL A 499 -55.43 37.29 47.15
C VAL A 499 -55.79 37.82 45.76
N GLY A 500 -54.94 38.63 45.22
CA GLY A 500 -55.16 39.32 43.94
C GLY A 500 -54.44 38.72 42.76
N TYR A 501 -53.36 37.99 43.02
CA TYR A 501 -52.54 37.41 41.98
C TYR A 501 -51.79 36.21 42.47
N MET A 502 -51.73 35.19 41.63
CA MET A 502 -50.98 33.98 41.87
C MET A 502 -50.49 33.47 40.50
N GLN A 503 -49.23 33.69 40.17
CA GLN A 503 -48.65 33.20 38.93
C GLN A 503 -47.14 32.99 39.07
N ASP A 504 -46.63 31.87 38.61
CA ASP A 504 -45.19 31.53 38.54
C ASP A 504 -44.44 31.77 39.88
N GLY A 505 -45.12 31.50 41.01
CA GLY A 505 -44.56 31.64 42.36
C GLY A 505 -44.59 33.08 42.91
N LEU A 506 -45.13 34.02 42.16
CA LEU A 506 -45.42 35.35 42.65
C LEU A 506 -46.85 35.41 43.15
N ASN A 507 -47.02 35.54 44.46
CA ASN A 507 -48.30 35.61 45.11
C ASN A 507 -48.45 36.98 45.80
N TYR A 508 -49.51 37.67 45.48
CA TYR A 508 -49.83 38.96 46.07
C TYR A 508 -51.22 39.00 46.68
N ILE A 509 -51.29 39.56 47.85
CA ILE A 509 -52.52 40.06 48.40
C ILE A 509 -52.60 41.54 48.15
N TYR A 510 -53.82 42.06 48.06
CA TYR A 510 -54.09 43.52 48.02
C TYR A 510 -55.03 43.89 49.13
N LYS A 511 -54.98 45.18 49.48
CA LYS A 511 -55.93 45.79 50.39
C LYS A 511 -56.27 47.18 49.90
N ASP A 512 -57.56 47.50 49.87
CA ASP A 512 -58.03 48.85 49.61
C ASP A 512 -57.65 49.68 50.84
N VAL A 513 -56.94 50.77 50.66
CA VAL A 513 -56.48 51.68 51.70
C VAL A 513 -57.06 53.06 51.52
N GLY A 514 -58.04 53.20 50.62
CA GLY A 514 -58.76 54.45 50.37
C GLY A 514 -58.27 55.21 49.13
N TYR A 515 -58.54 56.48 49.12
CA TYR A 515 -58.20 57.37 48.00
C TYR A 515 -57.12 58.36 48.41
N ALA A 516 -56.17 58.63 47.53
CA ALA A 516 -55.18 59.62 47.72
C ALA A 516 -54.65 60.19 46.40
N VAL A 517 -54.07 61.38 46.46
CA VAL A 517 -53.21 61.86 45.38
C VAL A 517 -51.89 61.08 45.40
N TRP A 518 -51.29 60.88 44.23
CA TRP A 518 -49.99 60.24 44.18
C TRP A 518 -48.93 61.11 44.83
N SER A 519 -48.95 62.41 44.51
CA SER A 519 -48.04 63.42 45.07
C SER A 519 -48.81 64.74 45.18
N THR A 520 -48.47 65.53 46.20
CA THR A 520 -48.94 66.92 46.37
C THR A 520 -48.12 67.91 45.55
N GLU A 521 -46.96 67.42 44.98
CA GLU A 521 -46.02 68.21 44.20
C GLU A 521 -45.80 67.61 42.82
N ASN A 522 -45.52 68.49 41.84
CA ASN A 522 -45.16 68.06 40.47
C ASN A 522 -43.62 68.10 40.31
N VAL A 523 -42.95 67.16 40.98
CA VAL A 523 -41.54 67.02 40.93
C VAL A 523 -41.18 65.61 40.44
N ALA A 524 -40.15 65.48 39.61
CA ALA A 524 -39.64 64.16 39.20
C ALA A 524 -38.96 63.48 40.38
N THR A 525 -39.36 62.28 40.73
CA THR A 525 -38.84 61.55 41.90
C THR A 525 -37.79 60.50 41.53
N GLY A 526 -37.85 59.99 40.31
CA GLY A 526 -37.05 58.83 39.87
C GLY A 526 -37.65 57.48 40.27
N ALA A 527 -38.89 57.43 40.77
CA ALA A 527 -39.61 56.18 41.08
C ALA A 527 -40.16 55.54 39.78
N THR A 528 -39.30 55.05 38.92
CA THR A 528 -39.61 54.64 37.53
C THR A 528 -39.60 53.13 37.30
N ASP A 529 -39.36 52.34 38.35
CA ASP A 529 -39.42 50.87 38.20
C ASP A 529 -40.84 50.41 37.88
N GLN A 530 -41.00 49.76 36.73
CA GLN A 530 -42.29 49.24 36.27
C GLN A 530 -42.62 47.83 36.80
N ASN A 531 -41.65 47.12 37.35
CA ASN A 531 -41.80 45.72 37.70
C ASN A 531 -41.77 45.42 39.20
N ASP A 532 -41.18 46.31 40.02
CA ASP A 532 -41.15 46.14 41.47
C ASP A 532 -41.41 47.47 42.20
N GLY A 533 -42.58 47.57 42.77
CA GLY A 533 -42.96 48.78 43.50
C GLY A 533 -42.15 49.04 44.75
N ARG A 534 -41.52 48.03 45.33
CA ARG A 534 -40.63 48.19 46.48
C ARG A 534 -39.43 49.09 46.15
N ASN A 535 -38.90 48.99 44.92
CA ASN A 535 -37.85 49.88 44.45
C ASN A 535 -38.32 51.33 44.38
N ASN A 536 -39.54 51.55 43.88
CA ASN A 536 -40.13 52.87 43.83
C ASN A 536 -40.36 53.43 45.23
N VAL A 537 -40.90 52.63 46.16
CA VAL A 537 -41.06 53.01 47.57
C VAL A 537 -39.69 53.36 48.19
N ALA A 538 -38.65 52.64 47.92
CA ALA A 538 -37.31 52.94 48.41
C ALA A 538 -36.77 54.27 47.89
N VAL A 539 -37.11 54.66 46.67
CA VAL A 539 -36.80 55.99 46.11
C VAL A 539 -37.56 57.07 46.84
N ILE A 540 -38.87 56.92 46.97
CA ILE A 540 -39.74 57.90 47.63
C ILE A 540 -39.34 58.10 49.10
N LYS A 541 -39.03 57.06 49.85
CA LYS A 541 -38.66 57.12 51.25
C LYS A 541 -37.37 57.89 51.52
N LYS A 542 -36.57 58.18 50.52
CA LYS A 542 -35.37 59.03 50.64
C LYS A 542 -35.69 60.52 50.62
N ILE A 543 -36.87 60.89 50.21
CA ILE A 543 -37.29 62.30 50.14
C ILE A 543 -37.74 62.76 51.52
N ALA A 544 -37.25 63.95 51.95
CA ALA A 544 -37.66 64.54 53.22
C ALA A 544 -39.19 64.77 53.18
N ASN A 545 -39.89 64.53 54.33
CA ASN A 545 -41.35 64.67 54.47
C ASN A 545 -42.17 63.88 53.44
N TRP A 546 -41.63 62.76 52.96
CA TRP A 546 -42.25 61.96 51.90
C TRP A 546 -43.71 61.55 52.25
N LYS A 547 -44.04 61.36 53.52
CA LYS A 547 -45.36 60.94 53.90
C LYS A 547 -46.40 62.00 53.59
N ASP A 548 -46.05 63.27 53.72
CA ASP A 548 -46.93 64.41 53.43
C ASP A 548 -46.93 64.70 51.91
N LEU A 549 -45.81 64.50 51.24
CA LEU A 549 -45.65 64.81 49.83
C LEU A 549 -46.23 63.71 48.89
N TYR A 550 -46.25 62.43 49.36
CA TYR A 550 -46.64 61.25 48.55
C TYR A 550 -47.73 60.44 49.31
N PRO A 551 -48.93 60.97 49.47
CA PRO A 551 -50.00 60.36 50.29
C PRO A 551 -50.37 58.93 49.87
N ALA A 552 -50.32 58.57 48.58
CA ALA A 552 -50.61 57.20 48.13
C ALA A 552 -49.58 56.20 48.69
N PHE A 553 -48.30 56.54 48.77
CA PHE A 553 -47.26 55.72 49.37
C PHE A 553 -47.39 55.64 50.89
N ALA A 554 -47.77 56.77 51.52
CA ALA A 554 -47.98 56.86 52.95
C ALA A 554 -49.13 55.98 53.43
N LEU A 555 -50.24 55.91 52.69
CA LEU A 555 -51.35 55.00 52.98
C LEU A 555 -50.95 53.55 52.98
N CYS A 556 -50.14 53.14 51.99
CA CYS A 556 -49.57 51.78 51.95
C CYS A 556 -48.61 51.50 53.11
N ASP A 557 -47.75 52.45 53.43
CA ASP A 557 -46.79 52.36 54.53
C ASP A 557 -47.47 52.28 55.91
N ALA A 558 -48.63 52.90 56.07
CA ALA A 558 -49.38 52.85 57.29
C ALA A 558 -49.87 51.42 57.68
N LEU A 559 -49.86 50.48 56.76
CA LEU A 559 -50.14 49.08 57.06
C LEU A 559 -48.87 48.33 57.64
N ASN A 560 -47.72 48.95 57.57
CA ASN A 560 -46.46 48.37 58.10
C ASN A 560 -46.36 48.74 59.61
N THR A 561 -47.22 48.16 60.45
CA THR A 561 -47.29 48.43 61.90
C THR A 561 -47.36 47.10 62.67
N ASN A 562 -47.07 47.16 63.97
CA ASN A 562 -47.25 46.02 64.87
C ASN A 562 -46.43 44.75 64.43
N GLY A 563 -45.24 44.98 63.88
CA GLY A 563 -44.42 43.88 63.37
C GLY A 563 -44.75 43.42 61.96
N VAL A 564 -45.77 43.92 61.33
CA VAL A 564 -46.08 43.70 59.92
C VAL A 564 -45.23 44.63 59.09
N THR A 565 -44.60 44.04 58.06
CA THR A 565 -43.79 44.78 57.07
C THR A 565 -44.07 44.26 55.70
N GLY A 566 -43.68 45.00 54.68
CA GLY A 566 -43.77 44.51 53.31
C GLY A 566 -45.01 44.95 52.51
N TRP A 567 -45.81 45.85 53.08
CA TRP A 567 -46.87 46.50 52.32
C TRP A 567 -46.30 47.72 51.53
N TYR A 568 -46.67 47.83 50.27
CA TYR A 568 -46.17 48.88 49.39
C TYR A 568 -47.18 49.23 48.27
N LEU A 569 -47.03 50.37 47.62
CA LEU A 569 -47.71 50.73 46.41
C LEU A 569 -47.13 49.95 45.22
N PRO A 570 -47.91 49.12 44.52
CA PRO A 570 -47.41 48.26 43.49
C PRO A 570 -46.86 49.01 42.27
N ALA A 571 -45.87 48.47 41.59
CA ALA A 571 -45.42 48.98 40.30
C ALA A 571 -46.49 48.76 39.20
N TYR A 572 -46.32 49.40 38.06
CA TYR A 572 -47.27 49.35 36.96
C TYR A 572 -47.53 47.88 36.52
N ASN A 573 -46.55 47.04 36.40
CA ASN A 573 -46.70 45.63 36.04
C ASN A 573 -47.18 44.72 37.19
N GLU A 574 -47.13 45.20 38.45
CA GLU A 574 -47.63 44.49 39.64
C GLU A 574 -49.06 44.88 40.01
N THR A 575 -49.65 45.83 39.34
CA THR A 575 -50.94 46.38 39.75
C THR A 575 -52.13 45.44 39.47
N PHE A 576 -52.92 45.15 40.48
CA PHE A 576 -54.16 44.36 40.44
C PHE A 576 -55.33 45.26 40.75
N ALA A 577 -55.84 45.98 39.78
CA ALA A 577 -57.05 46.65 39.97
C ALA A 577 -58.23 45.67 39.86
N PRO A 578 -59.09 45.57 40.85
CA PRO A 578 -60.37 44.89 40.67
C PRO A 578 -61.10 45.47 39.43
N LYS A 579 -61.72 44.59 38.64
CA LYS A 579 -62.49 45.02 37.45
C LYS A 579 -63.43 46.17 37.83
N ASN A 580 -63.19 47.35 37.31
CA ASN A 580 -63.99 48.58 37.44
C ASN A 580 -63.40 49.71 38.29
N TYR A 581 -62.18 49.63 38.78
CA TYR A 581 -61.54 50.75 39.52
C TYR A 581 -60.25 51.19 38.83
N THR A 582 -60.03 52.50 38.86
CA THR A 582 -58.78 53.11 38.44
C THR A 582 -57.89 53.31 39.66
N ALA A 583 -56.72 52.68 39.70
CA ALA A 583 -55.84 52.70 40.88
C ALA A 583 -54.45 53.15 40.50
N TRP A 584 -53.76 53.79 41.47
CA TRP A 584 -52.36 54.20 41.31
C TRP A 584 -51.40 53.01 41.19
N SER A 585 -50.40 53.23 40.35
CA SER A 585 -49.13 52.48 40.48
C SER A 585 -48.06 53.35 41.13
N SER A 586 -47.02 52.76 41.66
CA SER A 586 -45.89 53.48 42.19
C SER A 586 -44.95 54.00 41.08
N THR A 587 -45.20 53.70 39.83
CA THR A 587 -44.31 53.98 38.71
C THR A 587 -44.57 55.36 38.12
N GLU A 588 -43.58 56.24 38.29
CA GLU A 588 -43.59 57.58 37.70
C GLU A 588 -43.36 57.48 36.18
N TYR A 589 -44.15 58.21 35.41
CA TYR A 589 -43.93 58.35 33.96
C TYR A 589 -43.12 59.61 33.63
N SER A 590 -43.48 60.71 34.27
CA SER A 590 -42.77 62.00 34.11
C SER A 590 -42.90 62.87 35.37
N GLN A 591 -42.32 64.06 35.35
CA GLN A 591 -42.46 65.02 36.44
C GLN A 591 -43.94 65.20 36.93
N ASN A 592 -44.91 65.20 36.03
CA ASN A 592 -46.31 65.47 36.33
C ASN A 592 -47.19 64.23 36.26
N LEU A 593 -46.72 63.14 35.64
CA LEU A 593 -47.58 62.01 35.30
C LEU A 593 -47.05 60.71 35.94
N VAL A 594 -48.01 59.83 36.27
CA VAL A 594 -47.83 58.53 36.87
C VAL A 594 -48.63 57.48 36.13
N TYR A 595 -48.08 56.31 35.97
CA TYR A 595 -48.83 55.17 35.48
C TYR A 595 -49.94 54.76 36.45
N PHE A 596 -51.08 54.41 35.91
CA PHE A 596 -52.20 53.83 36.67
C PHE A 596 -52.75 52.57 35.98
N LYS A 597 -53.50 51.77 36.72
CA LYS A 597 -54.31 50.67 36.15
C LYS A 597 -55.76 50.89 36.32
N GLY A 598 -56.56 50.65 35.27
CA GLY A 598 -57.99 50.74 35.33
C GLY A 598 -58.69 50.53 33.97
N SER A 599 -60.03 50.36 33.99
CA SER A 599 -60.83 50.18 32.80
C SER A 599 -61.27 51.52 32.24
N PHE A 600 -60.45 52.18 31.44
CA PHE A 600 -60.90 53.21 30.54
C PHE A 600 -60.93 52.66 29.11
N SER A 601 -62.11 52.54 28.58
CA SER A 601 -62.42 51.89 27.30
C SER A 601 -62.13 52.71 26.05
N SER A 602 -61.22 53.71 26.07
CA SER A 602 -61.04 54.56 24.89
C SER A 602 -59.72 55.28 24.65
N TYR A 603 -58.57 54.94 25.29
CA TYR A 603 -57.31 55.55 24.92
C TYR A 603 -56.17 54.52 24.78
N SER A 604 -55.76 54.37 23.56
CA SER A 604 -54.50 53.71 23.19
C SER A 604 -53.32 54.67 23.37
N TYR A 605 -52.70 54.71 24.55
CA TYR A 605 -51.35 55.19 24.83
C TYR A 605 -51.11 55.20 26.36
N PRO A 606 -49.88 55.30 26.87
CA PRO A 606 -49.62 54.86 28.24
C PRO A 606 -50.63 55.46 29.21
N HIS A 607 -51.28 54.55 29.99
CA HIS A 607 -52.23 54.94 30.99
C HIS A 607 -51.60 55.76 32.08
N CYS A 608 -51.41 57.08 31.86
CA CYS A 608 -50.82 58.02 32.79
C CYS A 608 -51.78 59.10 33.19
N LEU A 609 -51.83 59.48 34.45
CA LEU A 609 -52.58 60.54 34.98
C LEU A 609 -51.73 61.53 35.77
N ASN A 610 -52.26 62.77 35.93
CA ASN A 610 -51.54 63.74 36.76
C ASN A 610 -51.48 63.28 38.22
N LYS A 611 -50.32 63.50 38.86
CA LYS A 611 -50.04 63.10 40.24
C LYS A 611 -51.01 63.61 41.29
N ASN A 612 -51.69 64.75 41.04
CA ASN A 612 -52.62 65.39 41.92
C ASN A 612 -54.05 64.84 41.76
N GLN A 613 -54.31 63.85 40.92
CA GLN A 613 -55.64 63.19 40.84
C GLN A 613 -55.82 62.32 42.08
N ASN A 614 -57.07 62.25 42.54
CA ASN A 614 -57.45 61.43 43.70
C ASN A 614 -58.01 60.07 43.20
N LEU A 615 -57.12 59.01 43.28
CA LEU A 615 -57.46 57.67 42.84
C LEU A 615 -57.43 56.70 44.01
N VAL A 616 -58.03 55.52 43.76
CA VAL A 616 -57.94 54.38 44.68
C VAL A 616 -56.47 53.96 44.83
N VAL A 617 -56.10 53.68 46.07
CA VAL A 617 -54.78 53.14 46.44
C VAL A 617 -55.00 51.69 46.91
N TYR A 618 -54.42 50.76 46.20
CA TYR A 618 -54.27 49.39 46.65
C TYR A 618 -52.89 49.17 47.16
N ALA A 619 -52.80 48.87 48.43
CA ALA A 619 -51.53 48.35 48.95
C ALA A 619 -51.37 46.88 48.59
N VAL A 620 -50.24 46.44 48.19
CA VAL A 620 -49.92 45.02 47.93
C VAL A 620 -48.86 44.52 48.90
N HIS A 621 -48.93 43.19 49.16
CA HIS A 621 -47.95 42.48 49.96
C HIS A 621 -47.69 41.14 49.29
N ARG A 622 -46.43 40.78 49.19
CA ARG A 622 -46.04 39.45 48.68
C ARG A 622 -46.10 38.40 49.79
N PHE A 623 -46.60 37.23 49.53
CA PHE A 623 -46.70 36.13 50.50
C PHE A 623 -46.29 34.81 49.90
#